data_7f7031c360e8092702f66b355b9b0dae
#
_entry.id   7f7031c360e8092702f66b355b9b0dae
#
_cell.length_a   1.000
_cell.length_b   1.000
_cell.length_c   1.000
_cell.angle_alpha   90.00
_cell.angle_beta   90.00
_cell.angle_gamma   90.00
#
_symmetry.space_group_name_H-M   'P 1'
#
loop_
_entity.id
_entity.type
_entity.pdbx_description
1 polymer ?
#
loop_
_entity_poly.entity_id
_entity_poly.type
_entity_poly.pdbx_seq_one_letter_code
_entity_poly.pdbx_strand_id
1 'polypeptide(L)'
;RGERAKAIAERLEKARKPGAYAAALALAGGDPDRISRTHFAQWLVETGAVSSMQGAFDKYLGNGKSADVPMPWIDLPTAVSLIRDAGGTAVLAHPGRYPLTRTKLRTVIGLFKEAGGEALEVATATEKPDVVRYLGQLCTQFDLEASQGSDFHGPHIPWIQLGRFPELPAECRPVWRRWIP
;
A
#
# COMPACT_ATOMS: atom_id res chain seq x y z
N ARG A 1 7.12 -14.70 1.48
CA ARG A 1 7.92 -13.46 1.30
C ARG A 1 9.39 -13.80 1.07
N GLY A 2 9.97 -14.72 1.83
CA GLY A 2 11.38 -15.10 1.70
C GLY A 2 11.78 -15.57 0.30
N GLU A 3 10.99 -16.43 -0.34
CA GLU A 3 11.24 -16.90 -1.72
C GLU A 3 11.22 -15.75 -2.74
N ARG A 4 10.29 -14.80 -2.59
CA ARG A 4 10.26 -13.61 -3.46
C ARG A 4 11.51 -12.75 -3.27
N ALA A 5 11.99 -12.61 -2.04
CA ALA A 5 13.22 -11.86 -1.75
C ALA A 5 14.44 -12.50 -2.43
N LYS A 6 14.57 -13.82 -2.40
CA LYS A 6 15.62 -14.54 -3.14
C LYS A 6 15.53 -14.28 -4.64
N ALA A 7 14.34 -14.38 -5.22
CA ALA A 7 14.14 -14.14 -6.64
C ALA A 7 14.44 -12.69 -7.06
N ILE A 8 14.14 -11.69 -6.21
CA ILE A 8 14.53 -10.28 -6.45
C ILE A 8 16.06 -10.16 -6.43
N ALA A 9 16.73 -10.76 -5.45
CA ALA A 9 18.17 -10.72 -5.34
C ALA A 9 18.86 -11.35 -6.56
N GLU A 10 18.42 -12.53 -7.01
CA GLU A 10 18.93 -13.17 -8.23
C GLU A 10 18.81 -12.28 -9.47
N ARG A 11 17.70 -11.57 -9.60
CA ARG A 11 17.50 -10.62 -10.71
C ARG A 11 18.41 -9.40 -10.59
N LEU A 12 18.66 -8.92 -9.36
CA LEU A 12 19.63 -7.85 -9.11
C LEU A 12 21.05 -8.29 -9.40
N GLU A 13 21.44 -9.54 -9.07
CA GLU A 13 22.74 -10.11 -9.44
C GLU A 13 22.93 -10.17 -10.96
N LYS A 14 21.92 -10.63 -11.71
CA LYS A 14 21.91 -10.57 -13.18
C LYS A 14 22.05 -9.14 -13.71
N ALA A 15 21.55 -8.15 -12.97
CA ALA A 15 21.71 -6.73 -13.25
C ALA A 15 23.08 -6.18 -12.74
N ARG A 16 24.05 -7.04 -12.41
CA ARG A 16 25.39 -6.70 -11.90
C ARG A 16 25.33 -5.92 -10.55
N LYS A 17 24.43 -6.32 -9.68
CA LYS A 17 24.27 -5.81 -8.31
C LYS A 17 24.40 -6.98 -7.32
N PRO A 18 25.62 -7.55 -7.10
CA PRO A 18 25.82 -8.70 -6.23
C PRO A 18 25.67 -8.31 -4.75
N GLY A 19 25.29 -9.30 -3.93
CA GLY A 19 25.17 -9.13 -2.48
C GLY A 19 23.81 -8.59 -2.00
N ALA A 20 22.86 -8.42 -2.90
CA ALA A 20 21.54 -7.83 -2.61
C ALA A 20 20.76 -8.58 -1.51
N TYR A 21 20.80 -9.93 -1.52
CA TYR A 21 20.05 -10.72 -0.53
C TYR A 21 20.59 -10.54 0.89
N ALA A 22 21.92 -10.67 1.06
CA ALA A 22 22.53 -10.54 2.37
C ALA A 22 22.31 -9.15 2.99
N ALA A 23 22.43 -8.11 2.17
CA ALA A 23 22.17 -6.73 2.61
C ALA A 23 20.71 -6.51 2.99
N ALA A 24 19.77 -6.95 2.15
CA ALA A 24 18.33 -6.83 2.46
C ALA A 24 17.93 -7.64 3.70
N LEU A 25 18.54 -8.81 3.93
CA LEU A 25 18.33 -9.61 5.12
C LEU A 25 18.83 -8.89 6.38
N ALA A 26 20.03 -8.30 6.32
CA ALA A 26 20.56 -7.49 7.41
C ALA A 26 19.66 -6.31 7.76
N LEU A 27 19.19 -5.56 6.76
CA LEU A 27 18.26 -4.44 6.92
C LEU A 27 16.89 -4.89 7.48
N ALA A 28 16.48 -6.13 7.21
CA ALA A 28 15.26 -6.73 7.74
C ALA A 28 15.42 -7.33 9.16
N GLY A 29 16.57 -7.13 9.80
CA GLY A 29 16.86 -7.67 11.14
C GLY A 29 17.14 -9.16 11.16
N GLY A 30 17.59 -9.75 10.05
CA GLY A 30 17.91 -11.17 9.93
C GLY A 30 16.71 -12.09 9.66
N ASP A 31 15.51 -11.55 9.54
CA ASP A 31 14.29 -12.32 9.27
C ASP A 31 13.95 -12.27 7.77
N PRO A 32 14.06 -13.43 7.04
CA PRO A 32 13.77 -13.46 5.61
C PRO A 32 12.31 -13.14 5.27
N ASP A 33 11.36 -13.38 6.17
CA ASP A 33 9.94 -13.10 5.91
C ASP A 33 9.58 -11.61 6.09
N ARG A 34 10.47 -10.84 6.68
CA ARG A 34 10.36 -9.39 6.79
C ARG A 34 10.99 -8.64 5.63
N ILE A 35 11.74 -9.32 4.77
CA ILE A 35 12.36 -8.66 3.61
C ILE A 35 11.26 -8.11 2.67
N SER A 36 11.40 -6.84 2.33
CA SER A 36 10.53 -6.13 1.39
C SER A 36 11.34 -5.49 0.26
N ARG A 37 10.69 -5.03 -0.80
CA ARG A 37 11.34 -4.26 -1.87
C ARG A 37 12.01 -2.99 -1.35
N THR A 38 11.52 -2.43 -0.26
CA THR A 38 12.10 -1.23 0.37
C THR A 38 13.51 -1.47 0.88
N HIS A 39 13.80 -2.64 1.45
CA HIS A 39 15.17 -3.01 1.90
C HIS A 39 16.14 -3.11 0.73
N PHE A 40 15.71 -3.66 -0.41
CA PHE A 40 16.53 -3.65 -1.63
C PHE A 40 16.73 -2.23 -2.17
N ALA A 41 15.69 -1.39 -2.14
CA ALA A 41 15.81 -0.02 -2.59
C ALA A 41 16.77 0.78 -1.71
N GLN A 42 16.70 0.62 -0.39
CA GLN A 42 17.61 1.24 0.57
C GLN A 42 19.05 0.82 0.29
N TRP A 43 19.30 -0.47 0.15
CA TRP A 43 20.64 -0.99 -0.19
C TRP A 43 21.17 -0.43 -1.52
N LEU A 44 20.32 -0.33 -2.55
CA LEU A 44 20.72 0.26 -3.84
C LEU A 44 21.11 1.73 -3.72
N VAL A 45 20.49 2.48 -2.80
CA VAL A 45 20.87 3.86 -2.48
C VAL A 45 22.18 3.89 -1.71
N GLU A 46 22.33 3.09 -0.67
CA GLU A 46 23.53 3.02 0.18
C GLU A 46 24.79 2.63 -0.61
N THR A 47 24.65 1.77 -1.62
CA THR A 47 25.74 1.38 -2.52
C THR A 47 25.99 2.36 -3.67
N GLY A 48 25.23 3.46 -3.75
CA GLY A 48 25.37 4.44 -4.82
C GLY A 48 24.90 3.93 -6.19
N ALA A 49 24.21 2.80 -6.26
CA ALA A 49 23.65 2.26 -7.51
C ALA A 49 22.52 3.12 -8.10
N VAL A 50 21.86 3.87 -7.25
CA VAL A 50 20.84 4.89 -7.53
C VAL A 50 20.96 6.04 -6.52
N SER A 51 20.42 7.20 -6.85
CA SER A 51 20.47 8.39 -6.00
C SER A 51 19.30 8.52 -5.01
N SER A 52 18.25 7.71 -5.18
CA SER A 52 17.05 7.80 -4.33
C SER A 52 16.28 6.49 -4.30
N MET A 53 15.44 6.34 -3.28
CA MET A 53 14.49 5.22 -3.17
C MET A 53 13.59 5.13 -4.39
N GLN A 54 13.05 6.25 -4.85
CA GLN A 54 12.22 6.28 -6.05
C GLN A 54 13.02 5.83 -7.29
N GLY A 55 14.26 6.27 -7.43
CA GLY A 55 15.16 5.83 -8.51
C GLY A 55 15.41 4.32 -8.51
N ALA A 56 15.44 3.67 -7.34
CA ALA A 56 15.54 2.22 -7.23
C ALA A 56 14.30 1.51 -7.81
N PHE A 57 13.11 2.03 -7.51
CA PHE A 57 11.86 1.50 -8.07
C PHE A 57 11.77 1.76 -9.57
N ASP A 58 12.09 2.96 -10.03
CA ASP A 58 12.01 3.34 -11.44
C ASP A 58 12.95 2.53 -12.32
N LYS A 59 14.11 2.15 -11.79
CA LYS A 59 15.17 1.47 -12.56
C LYS A 59 15.14 -0.05 -12.42
N TYR A 60 14.87 -0.59 -11.21
CA TYR A 60 15.05 -2.00 -10.93
C TYR A 60 13.83 -2.71 -10.36
N LEU A 61 13.12 -2.12 -9.36
CA LEU A 61 12.20 -2.82 -8.48
C LEU A 61 10.71 -2.61 -8.79
N GLY A 62 10.39 -1.59 -9.60
CA GLY A 62 9.02 -1.27 -9.97
C GLY A 62 8.43 -2.29 -10.93
N ASN A 63 7.12 -2.22 -11.13
CA ASN A 63 6.39 -3.14 -12.00
C ASN A 63 6.98 -3.14 -13.43
N GLY A 64 7.26 -4.34 -13.96
CA GLY A 64 7.86 -4.53 -15.28
C GLY A 64 9.36 -4.20 -15.37
N LYS A 65 10.03 -3.90 -14.25
CA LYS A 65 11.48 -3.62 -14.23
C LYS A 65 12.30 -4.90 -14.07
N SER A 66 13.62 -4.77 -14.27
CA SER A 66 14.54 -5.92 -14.32
C SER A 66 14.52 -6.83 -13.09
N ALA A 67 14.27 -6.28 -11.90
CA ALA A 67 14.18 -7.04 -10.66
C ALA A 67 12.73 -7.13 -10.13
N ASP A 68 11.73 -6.80 -10.93
CA ASP A 68 10.34 -7.00 -10.55
C ASP A 68 10.01 -8.49 -10.50
N VAL A 69 9.61 -8.96 -9.34
CA VAL A 69 9.11 -10.32 -9.14
C VAL A 69 7.62 -10.21 -8.81
N PRO A 70 6.72 -10.56 -9.73
CA PRO A 70 5.29 -10.56 -9.47
C PRO A 70 4.94 -11.41 -8.25
N MET A 71 4.01 -10.93 -7.45
CA MET A 71 3.44 -11.70 -6.36
C MET A 71 2.06 -12.18 -6.80
N PRO A 72 1.75 -13.48 -6.69
CA PRO A 72 0.39 -13.93 -6.85
C PRO A 72 -0.43 -13.37 -5.69
N TRP A 73 -1.27 -12.38 -5.98
CA TRP A 73 -2.24 -11.86 -5.03
C TRP A 73 -3.47 -12.75 -5.02
N ILE A 74 -4.03 -12.98 -3.84
CA ILE A 74 -5.36 -13.57 -3.73
C ILE A 74 -6.38 -12.60 -4.32
N ASP A 75 -7.48 -13.13 -4.83
CA ASP A 75 -8.56 -12.29 -5.35
C ASP A 75 -9.25 -11.48 -4.25
N LEU A 76 -9.97 -10.46 -4.66
CA LEU A 76 -10.62 -9.54 -3.75
C LEU A 76 -11.64 -10.21 -2.81
N PRO A 77 -12.55 -11.09 -3.28
CA PRO A 77 -13.46 -11.80 -2.40
C PRO A 77 -12.75 -12.64 -1.34
N THR A 78 -11.73 -13.40 -1.73
CA THR A 78 -10.92 -14.20 -0.81
C THR A 78 -10.23 -13.33 0.24
N ALA A 79 -9.63 -12.19 -0.17
CA ALA A 79 -8.98 -11.28 0.76
C ALA A 79 -9.96 -10.71 1.79
N VAL A 80 -11.13 -10.27 1.35
CA VAL A 80 -12.19 -9.75 2.23
C VAL A 80 -12.69 -10.82 3.20
N SER A 81 -12.95 -12.05 2.70
CA SER A 81 -13.38 -13.18 3.54
C SER A 81 -12.36 -13.46 4.65
N LEU A 82 -11.07 -13.60 4.30
CA LEU A 82 -10.02 -13.87 5.28
C LEU A 82 -9.93 -12.81 6.39
N ILE A 83 -10.10 -11.52 6.03
CA ILE A 83 -10.09 -10.43 7.01
C ILE A 83 -11.28 -10.57 7.97
N ARG A 84 -12.48 -10.82 7.44
CA ARG A 84 -13.72 -10.95 8.23
C ARG A 84 -13.72 -12.20 9.09
N ASP A 85 -13.26 -13.33 8.56
CA ASP A 85 -13.16 -14.60 9.28
C ASP A 85 -12.17 -14.51 10.46
N ALA A 86 -11.16 -13.64 10.33
CA ALA A 86 -10.26 -13.29 11.43
C ALA A 86 -10.85 -12.27 12.42
N GLY A 87 -12.11 -11.86 12.27
CA GLY A 87 -12.76 -10.85 13.13
C GLY A 87 -12.34 -9.41 12.82
N GLY A 88 -11.66 -9.18 11.68
CA GLY A 88 -11.23 -7.85 11.24
C GLY A 88 -12.29 -7.12 10.42
N THR A 89 -12.08 -5.82 10.19
CA THR A 89 -12.87 -5.00 9.27
C THR A 89 -12.11 -4.79 7.98
N ALA A 90 -12.70 -5.16 6.85
CA ALA A 90 -12.10 -4.98 5.54
C ALA A 90 -12.20 -3.52 5.09
N VAL A 91 -11.06 -2.87 4.88
CA VAL A 91 -10.96 -1.48 4.42
C VAL A 91 -10.21 -1.43 3.08
N LEU A 92 -10.78 -0.75 2.08
CA LEU A 92 -10.09 -0.49 0.82
C LEU A 92 -9.13 0.69 1.01
N ALA A 93 -7.83 0.41 1.02
CA ALA A 93 -6.78 1.37 1.32
C ALA A 93 -6.57 2.39 0.18
N HIS A 94 -6.45 3.67 0.51
CA HIS A 94 -6.10 4.82 -0.35
C HIS A 94 -6.61 4.73 -1.82
N PRO A 95 -7.92 4.50 -2.06
CA PRO A 95 -8.45 4.29 -3.41
C PRO A 95 -8.30 5.53 -4.31
N GLY A 96 -8.13 6.72 -3.74
CA GLY A 96 -7.83 7.95 -4.48
C GLY A 96 -6.51 7.92 -5.24
N ARG A 97 -5.57 7.05 -4.85
CA ARG A 97 -4.26 6.91 -5.50
C ARG A 97 -4.24 5.88 -6.64
N TYR A 98 -5.33 5.16 -6.86
CA TYR A 98 -5.36 4.18 -7.93
C TYR A 98 -5.35 4.88 -9.29
N PRO A 99 -4.54 4.41 -10.27
CA PRO A 99 -4.49 4.98 -11.60
C PRO A 99 -5.72 4.57 -12.42
N LEU A 100 -6.90 4.88 -11.89
CA LEU A 100 -8.19 4.51 -12.44
C LEU A 100 -9.02 5.75 -12.77
N THR A 101 -9.84 5.66 -13.82
CA THR A 101 -10.89 6.63 -14.05
C THR A 101 -11.95 6.53 -12.95
N ARG A 102 -12.72 7.60 -12.73
CA ARG A 102 -13.83 7.60 -11.74
C ARG A 102 -14.81 6.45 -11.97
N THR A 103 -15.13 6.12 -13.21
CA THR A 103 -16.01 4.98 -13.55
C THR A 103 -15.40 3.66 -13.10
N LYS A 104 -14.14 3.38 -13.44
CA LYS A 104 -13.45 2.16 -13.02
C LYS A 104 -13.30 2.08 -11.50
N LEU A 105 -13.01 3.19 -10.84
CA LEU A 105 -12.92 3.23 -9.38
C LEU A 105 -14.26 2.85 -8.73
N ARG A 106 -15.37 3.38 -9.23
CA ARG A 106 -16.72 3.01 -8.76
C ARG A 106 -17.00 1.52 -8.95
N THR A 107 -16.59 0.93 -10.08
CA THR A 107 -16.70 -0.51 -10.31
C THR A 107 -15.91 -1.31 -9.28
N VAL A 108 -14.67 -0.92 -8.99
CA VAL A 108 -13.83 -1.58 -7.96
C VAL A 108 -14.46 -1.48 -6.58
N ILE A 109 -14.99 -0.31 -6.21
CA ILE A 109 -15.67 -0.11 -4.92
C ILE A 109 -16.95 -0.96 -4.84
N GLY A 110 -17.71 -1.05 -5.93
CA GLY A 110 -18.89 -1.93 -6.01
C GLY A 110 -18.54 -3.40 -5.77
N LEU A 111 -17.54 -3.91 -6.48
CA LEU A 111 -17.03 -5.27 -6.30
C LEU A 111 -16.50 -5.52 -4.87
N PHE A 112 -15.85 -4.52 -4.29
CA PHE A 112 -15.39 -4.59 -2.90
C PHE A 112 -16.56 -4.67 -1.92
N LYS A 113 -17.60 -3.88 -2.12
CA LYS A 113 -18.84 -3.94 -1.31
C LYS A 113 -19.55 -5.28 -1.47
N GLU A 114 -19.70 -5.78 -2.70
CA GLU A 114 -20.31 -7.09 -3.00
C GLU A 114 -19.53 -8.24 -2.35
N ALA A 115 -18.22 -8.15 -2.29
CA ALA A 115 -17.37 -9.11 -1.58
C ALA A 115 -17.51 -9.04 -0.04
N GLY A 116 -18.26 -8.08 0.50
CA GLY A 116 -18.43 -7.86 1.94
C GLY A 116 -17.45 -6.86 2.54
N GLY A 117 -16.81 -6.05 1.72
CA GLY A 117 -15.99 -4.91 2.16
C GLY A 117 -16.82 -3.88 2.93
N GLU A 118 -16.23 -3.25 3.95
CA GLU A 118 -16.97 -2.49 4.95
C GLU A 118 -16.64 -1.00 4.99
N ALA A 119 -15.40 -0.62 4.64
CA ALA A 119 -14.97 0.78 4.71
C ALA A 119 -14.03 1.18 3.57
N LEU A 120 -13.97 2.49 3.25
CA LEU A 120 -12.97 3.09 2.37
C LEU A 120 -12.01 3.96 3.18
N GLU A 121 -10.73 3.96 2.86
CA GLU A 121 -9.82 4.99 3.32
C GLU A 121 -10.03 6.26 2.48
N VAL A 122 -10.72 7.23 3.06
CA VAL A 122 -11.19 8.46 2.40
C VAL A 122 -10.12 9.55 2.40
N ALA A 123 -9.37 9.64 3.50
CA ALA A 123 -8.40 10.70 3.70
C ALA A 123 -7.03 10.15 4.07
N THR A 124 -6.03 10.47 3.25
CA THR A 124 -4.61 10.23 3.55
C THR A 124 -3.85 11.57 3.60
N ALA A 125 -2.65 11.58 4.19
CA ALA A 125 -1.90 12.82 4.41
C ALA A 125 -1.69 13.69 3.16
N THR A 126 -1.59 13.07 1.99
CA THR A 126 -1.31 13.76 0.72
C THR A 126 -2.53 13.84 -0.21
N GLU A 127 -3.71 13.42 0.27
CA GLU A 127 -4.89 13.41 -0.57
C GLU A 127 -5.42 14.83 -0.80
N LYS A 128 -5.86 15.10 -2.03
CA LYS A 128 -6.42 16.41 -2.39
C LYS A 128 -7.85 16.56 -1.84
N PRO A 129 -8.25 17.77 -1.44
CA PRO A 129 -9.59 18.00 -0.86
C PRO A 129 -10.76 17.59 -1.75
N ASP A 130 -10.63 17.73 -3.08
CA ASP A 130 -11.65 17.31 -4.05
C ASP A 130 -11.77 15.78 -4.14
N VAL A 131 -10.65 15.06 -3.97
CA VAL A 131 -10.64 13.60 -3.92
C VAL A 131 -11.23 13.10 -2.61
N VAL A 132 -10.87 13.69 -1.47
CA VAL A 132 -11.45 13.37 -0.15
C VAL A 132 -12.97 13.53 -0.20
N ARG A 133 -13.46 14.66 -0.72
CA ARG A 133 -14.90 14.89 -0.88
C ARG A 133 -15.56 13.84 -1.78
N TYR A 134 -14.94 13.53 -2.91
CA TYR A 134 -15.46 12.52 -3.83
C TYR A 134 -15.51 11.12 -3.19
N LEU A 135 -14.48 10.70 -2.48
CA LEU A 135 -14.46 9.42 -1.77
C LEU A 135 -15.50 9.38 -0.64
N GLY A 136 -15.72 10.49 0.07
CA GLY A 136 -16.80 10.61 1.06
C GLY A 136 -18.18 10.40 0.44
N GLN A 137 -18.44 11.01 -0.73
CA GLN A 137 -19.67 10.75 -1.48
C GLN A 137 -19.85 9.29 -1.89
N LEU A 138 -18.74 8.62 -2.25
CA LEU A 138 -18.77 7.18 -2.57
C LEU A 138 -19.06 6.32 -1.33
N CYS A 139 -18.56 6.68 -0.15
CA CYS A 139 -18.93 6.00 1.10
C CYS A 139 -20.44 6.03 1.30
N THR A 140 -21.08 7.20 1.18
CA THR A 140 -22.53 7.34 1.30
C THR A 140 -23.25 6.53 0.23
N GLN A 141 -22.81 6.62 -1.02
CA GLN A 141 -23.46 5.96 -2.15
C GLN A 141 -23.43 4.43 -2.05
N PHE A 142 -22.31 3.85 -1.60
CA PHE A 142 -22.13 2.39 -1.49
C PHE A 142 -22.44 1.88 -0.09
N ASP A 143 -22.96 2.71 0.81
CA ASP A 143 -23.20 2.39 2.22
C ASP A 143 -21.96 1.75 2.87
N LEU A 144 -20.82 2.43 2.74
CA LEU A 144 -19.55 2.07 3.35
C LEU A 144 -19.21 3.04 4.48
N GLU A 145 -18.47 2.57 5.46
CA GLU A 145 -17.84 3.44 6.45
C GLU A 145 -16.57 4.07 5.89
N ALA A 146 -16.03 5.06 6.60
CA ALA A 146 -14.85 5.80 6.20
C ALA A 146 -13.71 5.61 7.20
N SER A 147 -12.51 5.39 6.69
CA SER A 147 -11.28 5.48 7.48
C SER A 147 -10.40 6.63 7.01
N GLN A 148 -9.43 7.00 7.84
CA GLN A 148 -8.43 8.01 7.54
C GLN A 148 -7.11 7.64 8.20
N GLY A 149 -6.00 8.11 7.62
CA GLY A 149 -4.67 7.87 8.16
C GLY A 149 -3.59 8.69 7.47
N SER A 150 -2.41 8.74 8.06
CA SER A 150 -1.28 9.45 7.46
C SER A 150 -0.63 8.69 6.30
N ASP A 151 -0.80 7.39 6.24
CA ASP A 151 -0.05 6.50 5.34
C ASP A 151 1.47 6.67 5.50
N PHE A 152 1.91 6.85 6.76
CA PHE A 152 3.31 7.07 7.11
C PHE A 152 4.12 5.79 6.98
N HIS A 153 5.19 5.84 6.19
CA HIS A 153 6.08 4.72 5.91
C HIS A 153 7.51 4.93 6.40
N GLY A 154 7.74 5.97 7.19
CA GLY A 154 9.05 6.25 7.75
C GLY A 154 9.52 7.69 7.55
N PRO A 155 10.59 8.11 8.25
CA PRO A 155 11.05 9.50 8.27
C PRO A 155 11.70 9.97 6.95
N HIS A 156 11.95 9.05 6.02
CA HIS A 156 12.49 9.37 4.70
C HIS A 156 11.50 10.12 3.79
N ILE A 157 10.24 10.28 4.22
CA ILE A 157 9.21 11.08 3.55
C ILE A 157 8.85 12.24 4.49
N PRO A 158 9.60 13.36 4.49
CA PRO A 158 9.49 14.40 5.51
C PRO A 158 8.15 15.17 5.51
N TRP A 159 7.42 15.13 4.40
CA TRP A 159 6.10 15.78 4.29
C TRP A 159 4.93 14.91 4.77
N ILE A 160 5.15 13.62 5.09
CA ILE A 160 4.16 12.75 5.71
C ILE A 160 4.52 12.56 7.18
N GLN A 161 3.62 12.95 8.07
CA GLN A 161 3.81 12.87 9.51
C GLN A 161 2.69 12.06 10.15
N LEU A 162 3.01 11.30 11.20
CA LEU A 162 2.02 10.60 12.00
C LEU A 162 0.96 11.57 12.54
N GLY A 163 -0.31 11.19 12.42
CA GLY A 163 -1.42 11.99 12.93
C GLY A 163 -1.79 13.22 12.08
N ARG A 164 -1.10 13.48 10.97
CA ARG A 164 -1.42 14.59 10.06
C ARG A 164 -2.08 14.08 8.79
N PHE A 165 -3.36 14.30 8.67
CA PHE A 165 -4.20 13.98 7.51
C PHE A 165 -5.46 14.85 7.53
N PRO A 166 -6.16 15.03 6.38
CA PRO A 166 -7.41 15.78 6.32
C PRO A 166 -8.49 15.14 7.18
N GLU A 167 -9.39 15.97 7.70
CA GLU A 167 -10.60 15.48 8.38
C GLU A 167 -11.54 14.77 7.40
N LEU A 168 -12.30 13.79 7.93
CA LEU A 168 -13.35 13.16 7.15
C LEU A 168 -14.48 14.14 6.85
N PRO A 169 -15.09 14.08 5.65
CA PRO A 169 -16.34 14.79 5.38
C PRO A 169 -17.40 14.45 6.42
N ALA A 170 -18.20 15.46 6.81
CA ALA A 170 -19.16 15.32 7.92
C ALA A 170 -20.25 14.26 7.69
N GLU A 171 -20.54 13.95 6.42
CA GLU A 171 -21.48 12.90 6.01
C GLU A 171 -20.93 11.48 6.16
N CYS A 172 -19.61 11.32 6.36
CA CYS A 172 -19.00 10.02 6.52
C CYS A 172 -19.25 9.42 7.91
N ARG A 173 -19.49 8.13 7.95
CA ARG A 173 -19.54 7.34 9.19
C ARG A 173 -18.15 6.79 9.49
N PRO A 174 -17.43 7.25 10.53
CA PRO A 174 -16.09 6.76 10.84
C PRO A 174 -16.11 5.30 11.28
N VAL A 175 -15.24 4.49 10.67
CA VAL A 175 -15.15 3.04 10.96
C VAL A 175 -14.78 2.74 12.42
N TRP A 176 -14.01 3.61 13.07
CA TRP A 176 -13.57 3.43 14.47
C TRP A 176 -14.68 3.61 15.51
N ARG A 177 -15.85 4.16 15.13
CA ARG A 177 -17.02 4.18 16.05
C ARG A 177 -17.47 2.82 16.51
N ARG A 178 -17.06 1.74 15.80
CA ARG A 178 -17.32 0.36 16.21
C ARG A 178 -16.60 -0.03 17.50
N TRP A 179 -15.51 0.66 17.85
CA TRP A 179 -14.63 0.30 18.97
C TRP A 179 -14.51 1.38 20.03
N ILE A 180 -15.05 2.56 19.78
CA ILE A 180 -15.03 3.68 20.73
C ILE A 180 -16.48 3.86 21.22
N PRO A 181 -16.74 3.70 22.53
CA PRO A 181 -18.07 3.91 23.12
C PRO A 181 -18.53 5.36 22.99
#